data_fb575540121becc169c8decf75d896f6
#
_entry.id   fb575540121becc169c8decf75d896f6
#
_cell.length_a   1.000
_cell.length_b   1.000
_cell.length_c   1.000
_cell.angle_alpha   90.00
_cell.angle_beta   90.00
_cell.angle_gamma   90.00
#
_symmetry.space_group_name_H-M   'P 1'
#
loop_
_entity.id
_entity.type
_entity.pdbx_description
1 polymer ?
#
loop_
_entity_poly.entity_id
_entity_poly.type
_entity_poly.pdbx_seq_one_letter_code
_entity_poly.pdbx_strand_id
1 'polypeptide(L)'
;RGHWMYYGNARDKLGGIGAHYQDPPPAYQITVYDPAFNPPDFLREGIMYQIFPDRFHRSKMPVAERRDRVLHSEWNEPPYFIADDRSGDNWALDFFGGDLEGIRQKLPYLKDLGITILYLNPIFQARTNHRYDTGDYMKIDPLLGNEEDFIRLCEDARQQGIRVLLDGVFSHTGEDSLYFNRYGNYPSLGAYQSKESPFYSWYHFRKHPDNYASWWGIPTLPELNKADSSYRHFIMGPAGVARRWLKAGASGWRLDVADELPMDFLRELRKAVHRESKDAVLLGEVWEDASNKIAYGQMRSYVLGDTLDSVMNYPLRDVLIRFLSHELPAQQVVRQIRSLQENYPLPFFYSLMNLLGSHDRARLHNLLVRQDYAHLPNAQRRGLEMDKHLKELATERFCKMVSLINALPGMPCMYYGDEAGMEGAADPFCRGTFPWGKEDRSTQDFVREAFRLRKSRPVLTRGFLELACEGEDTLVIHRYSKDGKDVFGQPLDDAPYTL
;
A
#
# COMPACT_ATOMS: atom_id res chain seq x y z
N ARG A 1 47.91 -11.19 30.13
CA ARG A 1 46.44 -11.31 30.36
C ARG A 1 45.78 -11.02 29.03
N GLY A 2 45.27 -12.08 28.35
CA GLY A 2 44.52 -11.92 27.10
C GLY A 2 43.19 -11.20 27.39
N HIS A 3 42.91 -10.15 26.65
CA HIS A 3 41.61 -9.53 26.64
C HIS A 3 40.75 -10.18 25.53
N TRP A 4 39.55 -10.66 25.89
CA TRP A 4 38.58 -11.13 24.92
C TRP A 4 38.01 -9.93 24.16
N MET A 5 37.92 -10.05 22.86
CA MET A 5 37.21 -9.09 22.02
C MET A 5 36.12 -9.81 21.25
N TYR A 6 34.97 -9.22 21.18
CA TYR A 6 33.85 -9.72 20.38
C TYR A 6 33.81 -8.99 19.03
N TYR A 7 33.38 -9.68 18.00
CA TYR A 7 33.02 -9.10 16.72
C TYR A 7 31.54 -9.33 16.49
N GLY A 8 30.78 -8.31 16.16
CA GLY A 8 29.34 -8.39 15.94
C GLY A 8 28.81 -7.30 15.03
N ASN A 9 27.50 -7.20 14.95
CA ASN A 9 26.84 -6.21 14.11
C ASN A 9 27.28 -4.79 14.46
N ALA A 10 27.20 -3.86 13.53
CA ALA A 10 27.46 -2.46 13.76
C ALA A 10 26.52 -1.88 14.84
N ARG A 11 26.91 -0.78 15.49
CA ARG A 11 26.12 -0.18 16.59
C ARG A 11 24.69 0.24 16.17
N ASP A 12 24.52 0.64 14.93
CA ASP A 12 23.22 0.99 14.34
C ASP A 12 22.37 -0.24 13.93
N LYS A 13 22.92 -1.45 14.06
CA LYS A 13 22.27 -2.74 13.76
C LYS A 13 21.88 -2.93 12.29
N LEU A 14 22.48 -2.18 11.38
CA LEU A 14 22.15 -2.25 9.94
C LEU A 14 22.86 -3.36 9.17
N GLY A 15 23.55 -4.28 9.86
CA GLY A 15 24.28 -5.35 9.17
C GLY A 15 25.58 -4.87 8.51
N GLY A 16 26.00 -5.54 7.43
CA GLY A 16 27.22 -5.24 6.69
C GLY A 16 28.50 -5.51 7.50
N ILE A 17 29.50 -4.62 7.38
CA ILE A 17 30.76 -4.72 8.14
C ILE A 17 30.47 -4.44 9.61
N GLY A 18 30.79 -5.43 10.45
CA GLY A 18 30.62 -5.32 11.89
C GLY A 18 31.67 -4.46 12.59
N ALA A 19 31.63 -4.48 13.92
CA ALA A 19 32.56 -3.75 14.77
C ALA A 19 33.12 -4.64 15.88
N HIS A 20 34.24 -4.22 16.47
CA HIS A 20 34.83 -4.85 17.65
C HIS A 20 34.24 -4.26 18.92
N TYR A 21 34.01 -5.13 19.93
CA TYR A 21 33.39 -4.78 21.21
C TYR A 21 34.15 -5.43 22.36
N GLN A 22 34.16 -4.77 23.53
CA GLN A 22 34.65 -5.35 24.77
C GLN A 22 33.56 -6.17 25.49
N ASP A 23 32.29 -5.82 25.25
CA ASP A 23 31.11 -6.50 25.79
C ASP A 23 30.35 -7.21 24.65
N PRO A 24 29.38 -8.11 24.96
CA PRO A 24 28.58 -8.78 23.93
C PRO A 24 27.94 -7.80 22.93
N PRO A 25 28.22 -7.93 21.63
CA PRO A 25 27.77 -6.97 20.61
C PRO A 25 26.31 -7.19 20.23
N PRO A 26 25.72 -6.24 19.48
CA PRO A 26 24.49 -6.51 18.75
C PRO A 26 24.66 -7.71 17.79
N ALA A 27 23.67 -8.60 17.78
CA ALA A 27 23.67 -9.76 16.90
C ALA A 27 23.39 -9.38 15.44
N TYR A 28 23.93 -10.16 14.51
CA TYR A 28 23.46 -10.17 13.12
C TYR A 28 22.12 -10.90 13.04
N GLN A 29 21.25 -10.46 12.15
CA GLN A 29 20.04 -11.18 11.81
C GLN A 29 20.35 -12.30 10.81
N ILE A 30 19.78 -13.48 11.03
CA ILE A 30 19.76 -14.59 10.08
C ILE A 30 18.31 -14.98 9.89
N THR A 31 17.78 -14.75 8.70
CA THR A 31 16.38 -15.06 8.37
C THR A 31 16.29 -16.44 7.71
N VAL A 32 15.65 -17.40 8.41
CA VAL A 32 15.39 -18.75 7.91
C VAL A 32 13.95 -18.81 7.41
N TYR A 33 13.75 -19.15 6.15
CA TYR A 33 12.45 -19.16 5.49
C TYR A 33 12.19 -20.44 4.71
N ASP A 34 10.96 -20.68 4.30
CA ASP A 34 10.58 -21.84 3.49
C ASP A 34 11.33 -21.80 2.13
N PRO A 35 12.16 -22.79 1.80
CA PRO A 35 12.90 -22.80 0.54
C PRO A 35 11.98 -22.92 -0.71
N ALA A 36 10.73 -23.35 -0.53
CA ALA A 36 9.73 -23.39 -1.59
C ALA A 36 9.02 -22.03 -1.80
N PHE A 37 9.30 -21.04 -0.95
CA PHE A 37 8.68 -19.72 -1.05
C PHE A 37 9.15 -19.02 -2.33
N ASN A 38 8.22 -18.80 -3.22
CA ASN A 38 8.44 -18.06 -4.47
C ASN A 38 7.16 -17.32 -4.85
N PRO A 39 7.06 -16.01 -4.53
CA PRO A 39 5.94 -15.18 -4.97
C PRO A 39 5.81 -15.18 -6.49
N PRO A 40 4.59 -15.03 -7.03
CA PRO A 40 4.37 -14.96 -8.47
C PRO A 40 5.22 -13.87 -9.14
N ASP A 41 5.75 -14.15 -10.33
CA ASP A 41 6.67 -13.28 -11.07
C ASP A 41 6.11 -11.91 -11.35
N PHE A 42 4.79 -11.80 -11.49
CA PHE A 42 4.14 -10.51 -11.75
C PHE A 42 4.37 -9.49 -10.63
N LEU A 43 4.70 -9.90 -9.38
CA LEU A 43 5.08 -8.97 -8.32
C LEU A 43 6.47 -8.36 -8.57
N ARG A 44 7.47 -9.16 -8.96
CA ARG A 44 8.83 -8.63 -9.16
C ARG A 44 9.01 -7.94 -10.51
N GLU A 45 8.26 -8.37 -11.52
CA GLU A 45 8.33 -7.82 -12.88
C GLU A 45 7.29 -6.72 -13.12
N GLY A 46 6.32 -6.60 -12.22
CA GLY A 46 5.20 -5.69 -12.32
C GLY A 46 5.53 -4.23 -12.01
N ILE A 47 4.61 -3.40 -12.42
CA ILE A 47 4.53 -1.98 -12.06
C ILE A 47 3.12 -1.75 -11.56
N MET A 48 3.01 -1.33 -10.30
CA MET A 48 1.73 -1.13 -9.62
C MET A 48 1.29 0.33 -9.68
N TYR A 49 -0.01 0.52 -9.71
CA TYR A 49 -0.65 1.82 -9.62
C TYR A 49 -1.76 1.80 -8.59
N GLN A 50 -1.63 2.60 -7.54
CA GLN A 50 -2.63 2.70 -6.48
C GLN A 50 -3.69 3.72 -6.86
N ILE A 51 -4.96 3.34 -6.80
CA ILE A 51 -6.11 4.20 -7.10
C ILE A 51 -6.97 4.40 -5.86
N PHE A 52 -7.29 5.65 -5.56
CA PHE A 52 -8.39 6.04 -4.67
C PHE A 52 -9.66 6.21 -5.53
N PRO A 53 -10.58 5.24 -5.56
CA PRO A 53 -11.59 5.14 -6.62
C PRO A 53 -12.47 6.39 -6.77
N ASP A 54 -12.91 6.97 -5.66
CA ASP A 54 -13.75 8.18 -5.64
C ASP A 54 -13.10 9.41 -6.33
N ARG A 55 -11.76 9.41 -6.49
CA ARG A 55 -10.97 10.57 -6.90
C ARG A 55 -10.23 10.36 -8.23
N PHE A 56 -10.38 9.21 -8.89
CA PHE A 56 -9.61 8.91 -10.10
C PHE A 56 -10.32 9.36 -11.38
N HIS A 57 -11.53 8.85 -11.65
CA HIS A 57 -12.32 9.25 -12.79
C HIS A 57 -13.80 8.96 -12.58
N ARG A 58 -14.64 9.94 -12.91
CA ARG A 58 -16.11 9.88 -12.81
C ARG A 58 -16.70 9.56 -14.19
N SER A 59 -17.34 8.41 -14.33
CA SER A 59 -17.98 8.01 -15.59
C SER A 59 -19.32 8.75 -15.82
N LYS A 60 -20.03 9.04 -14.72
CA LYS A 60 -21.33 9.73 -14.71
C LYS A 60 -21.48 10.53 -13.41
N MET A 61 -22.39 11.50 -13.40
CA MET A 61 -22.73 12.20 -12.16
C MET A 61 -23.29 11.22 -11.13
N PRO A 62 -22.73 11.21 -9.90
CA PRO A 62 -23.23 10.34 -8.85
C PRO A 62 -24.57 10.80 -8.33
N VAL A 63 -25.38 9.86 -7.82
CA VAL A 63 -26.60 10.15 -7.08
C VAL A 63 -26.37 9.74 -5.62
N ALA A 64 -26.56 10.69 -4.69
CA ALA A 64 -26.42 10.38 -3.28
C ALA A 64 -27.60 9.53 -2.80
N GLU A 65 -27.32 8.29 -2.40
CA GLU A 65 -28.32 7.41 -1.78
C GLU A 65 -28.51 7.72 -0.28
N ARG A 66 -27.54 8.40 0.32
CA ARG A 66 -27.52 8.74 1.75
C ARG A 66 -27.54 10.27 1.92
N ARG A 67 -28.34 10.76 2.85
CA ARG A 67 -28.48 12.19 3.12
C ARG A 67 -27.26 12.84 3.79
N ASP A 68 -26.42 12.05 4.43
CA ASP A 68 -25.20 12.51 5.10
C ASP A 68 -23.99 12.60 4.17
N ARG A 69 -24.09 12.19 2.90
CA ARG A 69 -23.05 12.31 1.88
C ARG A 69 -23.14 13.66 1.15
N VAL A 70 -22.01 14.35 1.07
CA VAL A 70 -21.86 15.61 0.33
C VAL A 70 -21.23 15.31 -1.03
N LEU A 71 -21.97 15.56 -2.11
CA LEU A 71 -21.44 15.36 -3.47
C LEU A 71 -20.85 16.66 -4.00
N HIS A 72 -19.61 16.60 -4.50
CA HIS A 72 -19.00 17.68 -5.25
C HIS A 72 -19.63 17.78 -6.64
N SER A 73 -20.10 18.96 -7.02
CA SER A 73 -20.56 19.23 -8.38
C SER A 73 -19.40 19.32 -9.36
N GLU A 74 -18.32 20.01 -8.93
CA GLU A 74 -17.15 20.25 -9.74
C GLU A 74 -16.04 19.23 -9.43
N TRP A 75 -15.46 18.61 -10.49
CA TRP A 75 -14.42 17.59 -10.35
C TRP A 75 -13.11 18.13 -9.76
N ASN A 76 -12.75 19.35 -10.06
CA ASN A 76 -11.44 19.93 -9.70
C ASN A 76 -11.47 20.78 -8.41
N GLU A 77 -12.51 20.66 -7.58
CA GLU A 77 -12.53 21.30 -6.27
C GLU A 77 -11.52 20.62 -5.32
N PRO A 78 -10.93 21.36 -4.36
CA PRO A 78 -10.17 20.72 -3.28
C PRO A 78 -11.10 19.94 -2.35
N PRO A 79 -10.65 18.80 -1.78
CA PRO A 79 -11.40 18.05 -0.77
C PRO A 79 -11.85 18.93 0.39
N TYR A 80 -13.01 18.64 0.96
CA TYR A 80 -13.48 19.33 2.15
C TYR A 80 -12.84 18.71 3.40
N PHE A 81 -12.44 19.58 4.31
CA PHE A 81 -12.25 19.23 5.70
C PHE A 81 -13.42 19.84 6.48
N ILE A 82 -14.44 19.03 6.72
CA ILE A 82 -15.60 19.44 7.50
C ILE A 82 -15.46 18.75 8.86
N ALA A 83 -15.05 19.51 9.90
CA ALA A 83 -15.14 19.02 11.27
C ALA A 83 -16.63 19.01 11.66
N ASP A 84 -17.15 17.86 12.07
CA ASP A 84 -18.44 17.81 12.75
C ASP A 84 -18.25 18.30 14.19
N ASP A 85 -18.97 19.34 14.57
CA ASP A 85 -18.99 19.90 15.93
C ASP A 85 -19.42 18.86 16.99
N ARG A 86 -20.03 17.73 16.56
CA ARG A 86 -20.54 16.67 17.43
C ARG A 86 -19.62 15.45 17.57
N SER A 87 -18.84 15.11 16.55
CA SER A 87 -18.00 13.92 16.54
C SER A 87 -16.61 14.14 15.98
N GLY A 88 -16.33 15.26 15.34
CA GLY A 88 -15.07 15.53 14.66
C GLY A 88 -14.84 14.74 13.36
N ASP A 89 -15.79 13.89 12.94
CA ASP A 89 -15.55 12.80 11.99
C ASP A 89 -16.20 12.97 10.60
N ASN A 90 -16.87 14.09 10.34
CA ASN A 90 -17.60 14.28 9.06
C ASN A 90 -16.73 14.69 7.87
N TRP A 91 -15.44 14.93 8.08
CA TRP A 91 -14.54 15.37 7.02
C TRP A 91 -14.36 14.33 5.87
N ALA A 92 -14.69 13.07 6.11
CA ALA A 92 -14.61 12.00 5.12
C ALA A 92 -15.94 11.69 4.41
N LEU A 93 -16.93 12.60 4.47
CA LEU A 93 -18.25 12.44 3.87
C LEU A 93 -18.43 13.24 2.57
N ASP A 94 -17.38 13.83 2.05
CA ASP A 94 -17.35 14.48 0.74
C ASP A 94 -16.95 13.50 -0.36
N PHE A 95 -17.72 13.44 -1.44
CA PHE A 95 -17.54 12.49 -2.54
C PHE A 95 -17.47 13.22 -3.87
N PHE A 96 -16.53 12.82 -4.73
CA PHE A 96 -16.41 13.32 -6.10
C PHE A 96 -17.07 12.38 -7.12
N GLY A 97 -17.38 11.16 -6.69
CA GLY A 97 -18.11 10.20 -7.50
C GLY A 97 -17.29 9.53 -8.60
N GLY A 98 -15.96 9.43 -8.43
CA GLY A 98 -15.19 8.50 -9.23
C GLY A 98 -15.71 7.07 -9.00
N ASP A 99 -15.69 6.23 -10.03
CA ASP A 99 -16.35 4.93 -10.03
C ASP A 99 -15.55 3.85 -10.78
N LEU A 100 -15.98 2.59 -10.65
CA LEU A 100 -15.32 1.44 -11.30
C LEU A 100 -15.38 1.53 -12.83
N GLU A 101 -16.47 2.03 -13.37
CA GLU A 101 -16.61 2.27 -14.81
C GLU A 101 -15.63 3.35 -15.27
N GLY A 102 -15.45 4.41 -14.49
CA GLY A 102 -14.44 5.44 -14.75
C GLY A 102 -13.03 4.88 -14.77
N ILE A 103 -12.68 4.00 -13.82
CA ILE A 103 -11.39 3.29 -13.83
C ILE A 103 -11.26 2.46 -15.10
N ARG A 104 -12.31 1.71 -15.48
CA ARG A 104 -12.35 0.89 -16.68
C ARG A 104 -12.10 1.70 -17.96
N GLN A 105 -12.71 2.88 -18.08
CA GLN A 105 -12.50 3.81 -19.20
C GLN A 105 -11.05 4.31 -19.29
N LYS A 106 -10.31 4.32 -18.19
CA LYS A 106 -8.92 4.77 -18.13
C LYS A 106 -7.89 3.64 -18.21
N LEU A 107 -8.31 2.39 -18.42
CA LEU A 107 -7.37 1.28 -18.63
C LEU A 107 -6.40 1.50 -19.81
N PRO A 108 -6.81 2.10 -20.95
CA PRO A 108 -5.86 2.42 -22.02
C PRO A 108 -4.77 3.39 -21.59
N TYR A 109 -5.08 4.41 -20.78
CA TYR A 109 -4.11 5.33 -20.19
C TYR A 109 -3.13 4.60 -19.28
N LEU A 110 -3.63 3.75 -18.38
CA LEU A 110 -2.81 2.97 -17.45
C LEU A 110 -1.89 1.99 -18.17
N LYS A 111 -2.40 1.34 -19.23
CA LYS A 111 -1.58 0.47 -20.08
C LYS A 111 -0.47 1.24 -20.81
N ASP A 112 -0.78 2.40 -21.37
CA ASP A 112 0.19 3.27 -22.04
C ASP A 112 1.27 3.76 -21.09
N LEU A 113 0.91 4.08 -19.84
CA LEU A 113 1.85 4.41 -18.77
C LEU A 113 2.75 3.21 -18.37
N GLY A 114 2.39 1.99 -18.78
CA GLY A 114 3.17 0.78 -18.50
C GLY A 114 2.70 -0.02 -17.29
N ILE A 115 1.57 0.33 -16.69
CA ILE A 115 1.02 -0.32 -15.50
C ILE A 115 0.60 -1.77 -15.81
N THR A 116 0.89 -2.66 -14.87
CA THR A 116 0.53 -4.09 -14.95
C THR A 116 -0.29 -4.57 -13.75
N ILE A 117 -0.37 -3.76 -12.69
CA ILE A 117 -1.13 -4.08 -11.48
C ILE A 117 -1.85 -2.82 -11.02
N LEU A 118 -3.15 -2.94 -10.78
CA LEU A 118 -3.92 -1.93 -10.05
C LEU A 118 -4.10 -2.38 -8.60
N TYR A 119 -3.81 -1.50 -7.67
CA TYR A 119 -4.23 -1.62 -6.29
C TYR A 119 -5.33 -0.60 -6.03
N LEU A 120 -6.54 -1.08 -5.74
CA LEU A 120 -7.69 -0.26 -5.42
C LEU A 120 -7.82 -0.10 -3.91
N ASN A 121 -7.82 1.15 -3.41
CA ASN A 121 -8.29 1.42 -2.05
C ASN A 121 -9.71 0.87 -1.86
N PRO A 122 -10.23 0.72 -0.62
CA PRO A 122 -11.46 -0.03 -0.35
C PRO A 122 -12.62 0.33 -1.27
N ILE A 123 -13.30 -0.69 -1.80
CA ILE A 123 -14.41 -0.53 -2.75
C ILE A 123 -15.75 -1.01 -2.19
N PHE A 124 -15.74 -1.61 -0.99
CA PHE A 124 -16.96 -2.17 -0.40
C PHE A 124 -17.85 -1.09 0.18
N GLN A 125 -19.15 -1.41 0.31
CA GLN A 125 -20.12 -0.50 0.88
C GLN A 125 -19.65 0.01 2.24
N ALA A 126 -19.65 1.32 2.44
CA ALA A 126 -19.23 1.99 3.67
C ALA A 126 -19.94 3.33 3.82
N ARG A 127 -19.73 4.04 4.92
CA ARG A 127 -20.27 5.38 5.13
C ARG A 127 -19.37 6.46 4.52
N THR A 128 -18.05 6.33 4.70
CA THR A 128 -17.06 7.35 4.33
C THR A 128 -16.53 7.19 2.91
N ASN A 129 -15.88 8.22 2.38
CA ASN A 129 -15.28 8.22 1.05
C ASN A 129 -14.05 7.30 0.93
N HIS A 130 -13.33 7.05 2.03
CA HIS A 130 -12.17 6.15 2.06
C HIS A 130 -12.56 4.68 2.21
N ARG A 131 -13.76 4.39 2.72
CA ARG A 131 -14.33 3.04 2.86
C ARG A 131 -13.55 2.08 3.74
N TYR A 132 -12.62 2.58 4.56
CA TYR A 132 -11.98 1.75 5.61
C TYR A 132 -12.95 1.41 6.74
N ASP A 133 -14.04 2.14 6.89
CA ASP A 133 -15.19 1.83 7.74
C ASP A 133 -16.16 0.86 7.05
N THR A 134 -15.68 -0.31 6.63
CA THR A 134 -16.46 -1.28 5.85
C THR A 134 -17.83 -1.53 6.47
N GLY A 135 -18.89 -1.32 5.67
CA GLY A 135 -20.28 -1.54 6.02
C GLY A 135 -20.81 -2.91 5.61
N ASP A 136 -20.47 -3.36 4.41
CA ASP A 136 -20.83 -4.70 3.92
C ASP A 136 -19.74 -5.22 2.98
N TYR A 137 -18.98 -6.24 3.40
CA TYR A 137 -17.92 -6.86 2.61
C TYR A 137 -18.42 -7.61 1.36
N MET A 138 -19.71 -7.89 1.29
CA MET A 138 -20.30 -8.66 0.20
C MET A 138 -20.89 -7.78 -0.89
N LYS A 139 -20.80 -6.45 -0.74
CA LYS A 139 -21.33 -5.47 -1.71
C LYS A 139 -20.30 -4.40 -2.04
N ILE A 140 -20.24 -4.05 -3.32
CA ILE A 140 -19.57 -2.83 -3.79
C ILE A 140 -20.35 -1.61 -3.28
N ASP A 141 -19.65 -0.52 -2.93
CA ASP A 141 -20.30 0.73 -2.59
C ASP A 141 -21.11 1.25 -3.79
N PRO A 142 -22.40 1.59 -3.62
CA PRO A 142 -23.26 2.01 -4.73
C PRO A 142 -22.74 3.22 -5.53
N LEU A 143 -21.96 4.12 -4.90
CA LEU A 143 -21.32 5.22 -5.61
C LEU A 143 -20.20 4.77 -6.55
N LEU A 144 -19.61 3.61 -6.29
CA LEU A 144 -18.58 3.02 -7.15
C LEU A 144 -19.15 2.10 -8.24
N GLY A 145 -20.37 1.59 -8.07
CA GLY A 145 -21.00 0.65 -8.98
C GLY A 145 -21.53 -0.60 -8.27
N ASN A 146 -21.43 -1.73 -8.92
CA ASN A 146 -21.88 -3.03 -8.44
C ASN A 146 -20.88 -4.15 -8.77
N GLU A 147 -21.23 -5.41 -8.44
CA GLU A 147 -20.36 -6.57 -8.68
C GLU A 147 -20.11 -6.81 -10.18
N GLU A 148 -21.09 -6.60 -11.04
CA GLU A 148 -20.94 -6.73 -12.48
C GLU A 148 -19.97 -5.69 -13.05
N ASP A 149 -19.98 -4.45 -12.52
CA ASP A 149 -19.01 -3.41 -12.89
C ASP A 149 -17.59 -3.82 -12.51
N PHE A 150 -17.42 -4.44 -11.32
CA PHE A 150 -16.14 -4.95 -10.88
C PHE A 150 -15.64 -6.11 -11.75
N ILE A 151 -16.51 -7.07 -12.07
CA ILE A 151 -16.18 -8.20 -12.95
C ILE A 151 -15.72 -7.68 -14.31
N ARG A 152 -16.47 -6.75 -14.92
CA ARG A 152 -16.09 -6.13 -16.21
C ARG A 152 -14.76 -5.40 -16.14
N LEU A 153 -14.51 -4.65 -15.07
CA LEU A 153 -13.22 -3.99 -14.85
C LEU A 153 -12.08 -5.02 -14.84
N CYS A 154 -12.23 -6.11 -14.08
CA CYS A 154 -11.21 -7.15 -13.97
C CYS A 154 -10.98 -7.89 -15.30
N GLU A 155 -12.04 -8.16 -16.07
CA GLU A 155 -11.95 -8.80 -17.37
C GLU A 155 -11.22 -7.93 -18.39
N ASP A 156 -11.61 -6.65 -18.51
CA ASP A 156 -10.98 -5.70 -19.43
C ASP A 156 -9.53 -5.38 -19.02
N ALA A 157 -9.26 -5.27 -17.73
CA ALA A 157 -7.90 -5.11 -17.20
C ALA A 157 -7.02 -6.31 -17.60
N ARG A 158 -7.53 -7.55 -17.41
CA ARG A 158 -6.81 -8.78 -17.76
C ARG A 158 -6.50 -8.86 -19.25
N GLN A 159 -7.44 -8.45 -20.13
CA GLN A 159 -7.22 -8.40 -21.58
C GLN A 159 -6.09 -7.41 -21.95
N GLN A 160 -5.84 -6.41 -21.12
CA GLN A 160 -4.74 -5.44 -21.29
C GLN A 160 -3.46 -5.85 -20.54
N GLY A 161 -3.44 -7.02 -19.90
CA GLY A 161 -2.30 -7.50 -19.11
C GLY A 161 -2.18 -6.84 -17.73
N ILE A 162 -3.28 -6.31 -17.19
CA ILE A 162 -3.34 -5.63 -15.90
C ILE A 162 -4.08 -6.51 -14.90
N ARG A 163 -3.50 -6.72 -13.72
CA ARG A 163 -4.11 -7.43 -12.59
C ARG A 163 -4.73 -6.44 -11.61
N VAL A 164 -5.72 -6.87 -10.85
CA VAL A 164 -6.41 -6.00 -9.86
C VAL A 164 -6.24 -6.60 -8.47
N LEU A 165 -5.69 -5.82 -7.53
CA LEU A 165 -5.62 -6.14 -6.10
C LEU A 165 -6.64 -5.30 -5.34
N LEU A 166 -7.31 -5.91 -4.38
CA LEU A 166 -8.27 -5.26 -3.50
C LEU A 166 -7.67 -4.95 -2.13
N ASP A 167 -8.23 -3.96 -1.45
CA ASP A 167 -7.90 -3.65 -0.06
C ASP A 167 -8.76 -4.50 0.90
N GLY A 168 -8.12 -5.27 1.75
CA GLY A 168 -8.72 -6.16 2.74
C GLY A 168 -8.66 -5.56 4.13
N VAL A 169 -9.72 -4.86 4.54
CA VAL A 169 -9.86 -4.27 5.86
C VAL A 169 -10.47 -5.30 6.81
N PHE A 170 -9.65 -6.25 7.32
CA PHE A 170 -10.14 -7.39 8.11
C PHE A 170 -9.90 -7.24 9.62
N SER A 171 -9.41 -6.10 10.08
CA SER A 171 -9.16 -5.82 11.50
C SER A 171 -10.36 -5.20 12.21
N HIS A 172 -11.19 -4.45 11.50
CA HIS A 172 -12.33 -3.69 12.03
C HIS A 172 -13.43 -3.53 10.97
N THR A 173 -14.60 -3.05 11.39
CA THR A 173 -15.67 -2.58 10.50
C THR A 173 -16.03 -1.13 10.84
N GLY A 174 -16.92 -0.52 10.05
CA GLY A 174 -17.61 0.70 10.49
C GLY A 174 -18.61 0.40 11.62
N GLU A 175 -18.80 1.36 12.52
CA GLU A 175 -19.93 1.30 13.47
C GLU A 175 -21.27 1.32 12.74
N ASP A 176 -21.31 1.90 11.55
CA ASP A 176 -22.44 1.86 10.61
C ASP A 176 -22.21 0.75 9.58
N SER A 177 -22.18 -0.49 10.03
CA SER A 177 -22.05 -1.69 9.22
C SER A 177 -23.22 -2.64 9.42
N LEU A 178 -23.46 -3.50 8.45
CA LEU A 178 -24.44 -4.60 8.55
C LEU A 178 -24.22 -5.48 9.80
N TYR A 179 -22.97 -5.58 10.24
CA TYR A 179 -22.55 -6.48 11.32
C TYR A 179 -22.67 -5.81 12.70
N PHE A 180 -22.28 -4.55 12.84
CA PHE A 180 -22.36 -3.79 14.09
C PHE A 180 -23.68 -3.05 14.23
N ASN A 181 -24.12 -2.36 13.19
CA ASN A 181 -25.40 -1.70 12.97
C ASN A 181 -25.85 -0.75 14.09
N ARG A 182 -24.93 0.14 14.50
CA ARG A 182 -25.19 1.09 15.60
C ARG A 182 -26.42 1.95 15.35
N TYR A 183 -26.62 2.39 14.11
CA TYR A 183 -27.66 3.36 13.75
C TYR A 183 -28.92 2.73 13.17
N GLY A 184 -28.96 1.41 13.03
CA GLY A 184 -30.13 0.73 12.45
C GLY A 184 -30.33 0.97 10.95
N ASN A 185 -29.27 1.34 10.23
CA ASN A 185 -29.35 1.62 8.80
C ASN A 185 -29.38 0.34 7.92
N TYR A 186 -29.16 -0.82 8.52
CA TYR A 186 -29.21 -2.12 7.84
C TYR A 186 -30.38 -2.96 8.40
N PRO A 187 -30.97 -3.85 7.59
CA PRO A 187 -32.08 -4.70 8.03
C PRO A 187 -31.63 -5.82 8.99
N SER A 188 -30.33 -6.01 9.17
CA SER A 188 -29.77 -7.02 10.08
C SER A 188 -29.88 -6.63 11.53
N LEU A 189 -29.99 -7.63 12.42
CA LEU A 189 -29.78 -7.42 13.85
C LEU A 189 -28.27 -7.35 14.13
N GLY A 190 -27.74 -6.14 14.26
CA GLY A 190 -26.31 -5.90 14.47
C GLY A 190 -25.86 -6.19 15.91
N ALA A 191 -24.55 -6.36 16.08
CA ALA A 191 -23.94 -6.66 17.38
C ALA A 191 -24.15 -5.55 18.43
N TYR A 192 -24.22 -4.29 18.02
CA TYR A 192 -24.53 -3.16 18.91
C TYR A 192 -25.95 -3.20 19.44
N GLN A 193 -26.90 -3.66 18.61
CA GLN A 193 -28.33 -3.63 18.94
C GLN A 193 -28.75 -4.72 19.91
N SER A 194 -28.13 -5.92 19.84
CA SER A 194 -28.49 -7.05 20.70
C SER A 194 -27.34 -8.03 20.89
N LYS A 195 -27.29 -8.61 22.10
CA LYS A 195 -26.39 -9.74 22.39
C LYS A 195 -26.78 -11.03 21.66
N GLU A 196 -28.00 -11.09 21.14
CA GLU A 196 -28.53 -12.22 20.36
C GLU A 196 -28.23 -12.09 18.87
N SER A 197 -27.58 -11.02 18.47
CA SER A 197 -27.09 -10.84 17.10
C SER A 197 -26.16 -12.00 16.69
N PRO A 198 -26.30 -12.55 15.48
CA PRO A 198 -25.36 -13.55 14.95
C PRO A 198 -23.93 -13.02 14.85
N PHE A 199 -23.75 -11.70 14.91
CA PHE A 199 -22.47 -11.02 14.83
C PHE A 199 -21.93 -10.57 16.20
N TYR A 200 -22.64 -10.87 17.31
CA TYR A 200 -22.24 -10.38 18.64
C TYR A 200 -20.83 -10.84 19.03
N SER A 201 -20.48 -12.11 18.78
CA SER A 201 -19.17 -12.69 19.09
C SER A 201 -18.03 -12.19 18.19
N TRP A 202 -18.37 -11.48 17.11
CA TRP A 202 -17.37 -10.85 16.23
C TRP A 202 -16.71 -9.62 16.86
N TYR A 203 -17.26 -9.10 17.97
CA TYR A 203 -16.77 -7.91 18.64
C TYR A 203 -16.50 -8.16 20.13
N HIS A 204 -15.61 -7.38 20.70
CA HIS A 204 -15.27 -7.45 22.11
C HIS A 204 -15.98 -6.33 22.88
N PHE A 205 -17.09 -6.64 23.55
CA PHE A 205 -17.77 -5.72 24.43
C PHE A 205 -17.25 -5.85 25.87
N ARG A 206 -16.78 -4.75 26.47
CA ARG A 206 -16.52 -4.64 27.92
C ARG A 206 -17.83 -4.41 28.68
N LYS A 207 -18.69 -3.55 28.13
CA LYS A 207 -20.06 -3.29 28.62
C LYS A 207 -20.94 -2.96 27.42
N HIS A 208 -21.79 -3.90 27.02
CA HIS A 208 -22.72 -3.72 25.90
C HIS A 208 -23.78 -2.65 26.22
N PRO A 209 -24.16 -1.77 25.25
CA PRO A 209 -23.63 -1.74 23.89
C PRO A 209 -22.46 -0.75 23.69
N ASP A 210 -22.24 0.21 24.60
CA ASP A 210 -21.44 1.43 24.33
C ASP A 210 -19.95 1.29 24.62
N ASN A 211 -19.52 0.24 25.35
CA ASN A 211 -18.11 0.05 25.68
C ASN A 211 -17.59 -1.23 25.00
N TYR A 212 -16.91 -1.04 23.89
CA TYR A 212 -16.34 -2.10 23.06
C TYR A 212 -14.89 -1.77 22.64
N ALA A 213 -14.16 -2.77 22.21
CA ALA A 213 -12.85 -2.59 21.61
C ALA A 213 -13.00 -1.93 20.23
N SER A 214 -12.13 -0.96 19.94
CA SER A 214 -12.11 -0.26 18.66
C SER A 214 -10.67 -0.08 18.20
N TRP A 215 -10.46 0.00 16.90
CA TRP A 215 -9.15 0.18 16.31
C TRP A 215 -8.52 1.49 16.80
N TRP A 216 -7.38 1.37 17.48
CA TRP A 216 -6.65 2.49 18.12
C TRP A 216 -7.51 3.40 19.01
N GLY A 217 -8.60 2.87 19.57
CA GLY A 217 -9.52 3.65 20.41
C GLY A 217 -10.47 4.56 19.63
N ILE A 218 -10.58 4.42 18.33
CA ILE A 218 -11.50 5.17 17.45
C ILE A 218 -12.88 4.49 17.48
N PRO A 219 -13.91 5.07 18.16
CA PRO A 219 -15.18 4.38 18.35
C PRO A 219 -15.95 4.06 17.07
N THR A 220 -15.72 4.84 16.01
CA THR A 220 -16.35 4.63 14.70
C THR A 220 -15.86 3.38 13.98
N LEU A 221 -14.76 2.75 14.48
CA LEU A 221 -14.11 1.58 13.90
C LEU A 221 -14.05 0.42 14.91
N PRO A 222 -15.20 -0.24 15.24
CA PRO A 222 -15.23 -1.37 16.16
C PRO A 222 -14.34 -2.52 15.69
N GLU A 223 -13.46 -2.98 16.60
CA GLU A 223 -12.49 -4.01 16.33
C GLU A 223 -13.15 -5.39 16.23
N LEU A 224 -12.74 -6.16 15.20
CA LEU A 224 -13.21 -7.52 14.99
C LEU A 224 -12.42 -8.54 15.81
N ASN A 225 -13.12 -9.54 16.32
CA ASN A 225 -12.55 -10.70 17.00
C ASN A 225 -11.99 -11.69 15.98
N LYS A 226 -10.72 -11.55 15.63
CA LYS A 226 -10.02 -12.41 14.68
C LYS A 226 -9.88 -13.87 15.16
N ALA A 227 -10.25 -14.19 16.41
CA ALA A 227 -10.30 -15.56 16.94
C ALA A 227 -11.66 -16.22 16.76
N ASP A 228 -12.73 -15.47 16.49
CA ASP A 228 -14.08 -16.01 16.32
C ASP A 228 -14.17 -16.89 15.07
N SER A 229 -14.65 -18.12 15.23
CA SER A 229 -14.70 -19.12 14.15
C SER A 229 -15.72 -18.77 13.07
N SER A 230 -16.82 -18.11 13.41
CA SER A 230 -17.84 -17.69 12.45
C SER A 230 -17.35 -16.51 11.62
N TYR A 231 -16.62 -15.57 12.24
CA TYR A 231 -15.95 -14.49 11.53
C TYR A 231 -14.87 -15.03 10.56
N ARG A 232 -14.00 -15.95 11.04
CA ARG A 232 -13.00 -16.59 10.18
C ARG A 232 -13.64 -17.31 8.99
N HIS A 233 -14.73 -18.05 9.25
CA HIS A 233 -15.46 -18.71 8.17
C HIS A 233 -16.07 -17.71 7.17
N PHE A 234 -16.59 -16.59 7.66
CA PHE A 234 -17.12 -15.52 6.81
C PHE A 234 -16.04 -14.90 5.91
N ILE A 235 -14.83 -14.69 6.42
CA ILE A 235 -13.73 -14.15 5.61
C ILE A 235 -13.10 -15.23 4.69
N MET A 236 -12.81 -16.43 5.21
CA MET A 236 -11.92 -17.42 4.58
C MET A 236 -12.61 -18.69 4.09
N GLY A 237 -13.90 -18.86 4.42
CA GLY A 237 -14.68 -20.03 4.01
C GLY A 237 -14.84 -20.16 2.49
N PRO A 238 -15.41 -21.26 1.99
CA PRO A 238 -15.58 -21.51 0.54
C PRO A 238 -16.36 -20.42 -0.21
N ALA A 239 -17.34 -19.81 0.44
CA ALA A 239 -18.11 -18.67 -0.04
C ALA A 239 -17.72 -17.35 0.67
N GLY A 240 -16.61 -17.37 1.43
CA GLY A 240 -16.16 -16.23 2.22
C GLY A 240 -15.63 -15.09 1.36
N VAL A 241 -15.53 -13.92 1.99
CA VAL A 241 -15.16 -12.65 1.35
C VAL A 241 -13.89 -12.79 0.50
N ALA A 242 -12.81 -13.33 1.08
CA ALA A 242 -11.53 -13.41 0.41
C ALA A 242 -11.60 -14.22 -0.90
N ARG A 243 -12.32 -15.34 -0.89
CA ARG A 243 -12.44 -16.23 -2.05
C ARG A 243 -13.47 -15.74 -3.07
N ARG A 244 -14.58 -15.13 -2.60
CA ARG A 244 -15.62 -14.56 -3.45
C ARG A 244 -15.06 -13.57 -4.46
N TRP A 245 -14.31 -12.58 -3.97
CA TRP A 245 -13.77 -11.51 -4.82
C TRP A 245 -12.63 -11.98 -5.72
N LEU A 246 -11.89 -13.02 -5.34
CA LEU A 246 -10.97 -13.69 -6.27
C LEU A 246 -11.73 -14.36 -7.43
N LYS A 247 -12.85 -15.03 -7.15
CA LYS A 247 -13.73 -15.59 -8.18
C LYS A 247 -14.31 -14.51 -9.10
N ALA A 248 -14.61 -13.34 -8.53
CA ALA A 248 -15.09 -12.18 -9.30
C ALA A 248 -13.99 -11.51 -10.16
N GLY A 249 -12.72 -11.92 -10.03
CA GLY A 249 -11.64 -11.48 -10.91
C GLY A 249 -10.46 -10.80 -10.24
N ALA A 250 -10.49 -10.55 -8.94
CA ALA A 250 -9.32 -10.02 -8.20
C ALA A 250 -8.14 -11.00 -8.29
N SER A 251 -6.92 -10.46 -8.26
CA SER A 251 -5.67 -11.22 -8.30
C SER A 251 -4.98 -11.30 -6.93
N GLY A 252 -5.59 -10.77 -5.89
CA GLY A 252 -5.07 -10.79 -4.52
C GLY A 252 -5.59 -9.66 -3.67
N TRP A 253 -4.99 -9.55 -2.49
CA TRP A 253 -5.38 -8.61 -1.46
C TRP A 253 -4.17 -7.82 -0.94
N ARG A 254 -4.31 -6.52 -0.79
CA ARG A 254 -3.51 -5.74 0.16
C ARG A 254 -4.24 -5.78 1.49
N LEU A 255 -3.54 -6.14 2.54
CA LEU A 255 -4.11 -6.25 3.89
C LEU A 255 -3.83 -4.98 4.67
N ASP A 256 -4.90 -4.29 5.02
CA ASP A 256 -4.90 -3.11 5.87
C ASP A 256 -4.37 -3.45 7.25
N VAL A 257 -3.48 -2.61 7.78
CA VAL A 257 -2.85 -2.74 9.10
C VAL A 257 -2.51 -4.18 9.46
N ALA A 258 -1.61 -4.81 8.69
CA ALA A 258 -1.27 -6.23 8.84
C ALA A 258 -0.84 -6.62 10.28
N ASP A 259 -0.31 -5.67 11.05
CA ASP A 259 0.05 -5.86 12.45
C ASP A 259 -1.16 -6.17 13.35
N GLU A 260 -2.37 -5.76 12.97
CA GLU A 260 -3.62 -6.06 13.69
C GLU A 260 -4.15 -7.47 13.43
N LEU A 261 -3.58 -8.17 12.45
CA LEU A 261 -4.00 -9.52 12.09
C LEU A 261 -3.07 -10.56 12.76
N PRO A 262 -3.60 -11.49 13.59
CA PRO A 262 -2.81 -12.56 14.19
C PRO A 262 -2.13 -13.45 13.16
N MET A 263 -0.97 -14.01 13.49
CA MET A 263 -0.19 -14.83 12.56
C MET A 263 -0.92 -16.08 12.08
N ASP A 264 -1.72 -16.71 12.94
CA ASP A 264 -2.56 -17.86 12.60
C ASP A 264 -3.71 -17.47 11.64
N PHE A 265 -4.29 -16.28 11.80
CA PHE A 265 -5.27 -15.72 10.88
C PHE A 265 -4.65 -15.51 9.48
N LEU A 266 -3.46 -14.90 9.41
CA LEU A 266 -2.75 -14.69 8.14
C LEU A 266 -2.41 -16.01 7.44
N ARG A 267 -1.97 -17.03 8.18
CA ARG A 267 -1.69 -18.36 7.62
C ARG A 267 -2.94 -19.04 7.06
N GLU A 268 -4.05 -18.92 7.77
CA GLU A 268 -5.34 -19.46 7.32
C GLU A 268 -5.86 -18.72 6.09
N LEU A 269 -5.75 -17.38 6.10
CA LEU A 269 -6.13 -16.54 4.96
C LEU A 269 -5.31 -16.88 3.71
N ARG A 270 -3.97 -17.03 3.86
CA ARG A 270 -3.10 -17.45 2.76
C ARG A 270 -3.55 -18.79 2.17
N LYS A 271 -3.82 -19.78 3.02
CA LYS A 271 -4.30 -21.09 2.56
C LYS A 271 -5.64 -20.98 1.81
N ALA A 272 -6.56 -20.15 2.28
CA ALA A 272 -7.85 -19.93 1.63
C ALA A 272 -7.69 -19.26 0.27
N VAL A 273 -6.86 -18.21 0.19
CA VAL A 273 -6.56 -17.47 -1.04
C VAL A 273 -5.90 -18.39 -2.08
N HIS A 274 -4.86 -19.14 -1.69
CA HIS A 274 -4.15 -20.05 -2.61
C HIS A 274 -4.96 -21.29 -3.01
N ARG A 275 -5.97 -21.69 -2.23
CA ARG A 275 -6.93 -22.72 -2.66
C ARG A 275 -7.82 -22.24 -3.79
N GLU A 276 -8.12 -20.94 -3.85
CA GLU A 276 -8.92 -20.36 -4.91
C GLU A 276 -8.09 -20.08 -6.16
N SER A 277 -6.89 -19.49 -5.97
CA SER A 277 -5.96 -19.21 -7.05
C SER A 277 -4.52 -19.29 -6.51
N LYS A 278 -3.70 -20.15 -7.12
CA LYS A 278 -2.29 -20.32 -6.72
C LYS A 278 -1.46 -19.05 -6.94
N ASP A 279 -1.85 -18.24 -7.92
CA ASP A 279 -1.17 -16.99 -8.26
C ASP A 279 -1.74 -15.78 -7.54
N ALA A 280 -2.78 -15.96 -6.71
CA ALA A 280 -3.31 -14.86 -5.91
C ALA A 280 -2.34 -14.51 -4.78
N VAL A 281 -2.18 -13.21 -4.50
CA VAL A 281 -1.18 -12.70 -3.58
C VAL A 281 -1.78 -12.04 -2.34
N LEU A 282 -1.02 -12.07 -1.25
CA LEU A 282 -1.26 -11.29 -0.04
C LEU A 282 -0.12 -10.30 0.14
N LEU A 283 -0.43 -9.01 0.05
CA LEU A 283 0.48 -7.89 0.28
C LEU A 283 0.08 -7.21 1.59
N GLY A 284 0.99 -7.12 2.55
CA GLY A 284 0.69 -6.52 3.86
C GLY A 284 1.10 -5.06 3.95
N GLU A 285 0.28 -4.26 4.63
CA GLU A 285 0.72 -2.96 5.10
C GLU A 285 1.55 -3.14 6.38
N VAL A 286 2.86 -2.89 6.26
CA VAL A 286 3.83 -2.90 7.38
C VAL A 286 4.72 -1.67 7.21
N TRP A 287 4.81 -0.85 8.25
CA TRP A 287 5.49 0.45 8.17
C TRP A 287 6.99 0.39 8.42
N GLU A 288 7.46 -0.68 9.07
CA GLU A 288 8.87 -0.86 9.42
C GLU A 288 9.45 -2.08 8.69
N ASP A 289 10.68 -2.47 9.04
CA ASP A 289 11.30 -3.69 8.53
C ASP A 289 10.46 -4.92 8.93
N ALA A 290 9.78 -5.52 7.95
CA ALA A 290 8.90 -6.66 8.17
C ALA A 290 9.64 -7.97 8.48
N SER A 291 10.96 -8.01 8.27
CA SER A 291 11.78 -9.21 8.53
C SER A 291 12.01 -9.47 10.01
N ASN A 292 11.89 -8.43 10.85
CA ASN A 292 12.13 -8.50 12.29
C ASN A 292 11.10 -7.72 13.12
N LYS A 293 9.94 -7.45 12.53
CA LYS A 293 8.87 -6.71 13.19
C LYS A 293 8.37 -7.41 14.45
N ILE A 294 8.29 -6.66 15.55
CA ILE A 294 7.59 -7.05 16.75
C ILE A 294 6.34 -6.19 16.87
N ALA A 295 5.16 -6.81 16.90
CA ALA A 295 3.91 -6.13 17.17
C ALA A 295 3.15 -6.89 18.25
N TYR A 296 2.53 -6.17 19.18
CA TYR A 296 1.78 -6.74 20.31
C TYR A 296 2.59 -7.76 21.11
N GLY A 297 3.90 -7.51 21.31
CA GLY A 297 4.82 -8.37 22.04
C GLY A 297 5.19 -9.69 21.33
N GLN A 298 4.83 -9.85 20.06
CA GLN A 298 5.11 -11.04 19.26
C GLN A 298 5.95 -10.72 18.04
N MET A 299 6.98 -11.55 17.80
CA MET A 299 7.73 -11.53 16.54
C MET A 299 6.81 -11.93 15.39
N ARG A 300 6.77 -11.12 14.36
CA ARG A 300 5.97 -11.36 13.18
C ARG A 300 6.74 -12.17 12.13
N SER A 301 6.12 -13.21 11.58
CA SER A 301 6.73 -14.09 10.56
C SER A 301 6.25 -13.73 9.13
N TYR A 302 6.18 -12.44 8.83
CA TYR A 302 5.62 -11.97 7.55
C TYR A 302 6.37 -12.47 6.32
N VAL A 303 7.68 -12.60 6.43
CA VAL A 303 8.58 -12.87 5.29
C VAL A 303 9.01 -14.34 5.17
N LEU A 304 8.53 -15.22 6.04
CA LEU A 304 9.06 -16.60 6.14
C LEU A 304 8.41 -17.58 5.14
N GLY A 305 7.43 -17.15 4.35
CA GLY A 305 6.82 -17.94 3.28
C GLY A 305 5.44 -18.52 3.59
N ASP A 306 4.95 -18.38 4.81
CA ASP A 306 3.68 -18.96 5.26
C ASP A 306 2.54 -17.96 5.48
N THR A 307 2.78 -16.66 5.25
CA THR A 307 1.81 -15.59 5.50
C THR A 307 1.65 -14.63 4.33
N LEU A 308 2.62 -13.74 4.07
CA LEU A 308 2.54 -12.72 3.03
C LEU A 308 3.46 -13.05 1.85
N ASP A 309 3.13 -12.50 0.67
CA ASP A 309 3.94 -12.58 -0.54
C ASP A 309 4.77 -11.32 -0.75
N SER A 310 4.32 -10.20 -0.20
CA SER A 310 4.95 -8.89 -0.27
C SER A 310 4.49 -8.01 0.88
N VAL A 311 5.19 -6.90 1.10
CA VAL A 311 4.77 -5.81 1.98
C VAL A 311 5.03 -4.46 1.32
N MET A 312 4.33 -3.42 1.81
CA MET A 312 4.57 -2.02 1.45
C MET A 312 5.92 -1.59 2.05
N ASN A 313 6.89 -1.24 1.19
CA ASN A 313 8.26 -0.94 1.59
C ASN A 313 8.43 0.53 2.02
N TYR A 314 7.74 0.91 3.09
CA TYR A 314 7.90 2.25 3.70
C TYR A 314 9.34 2.57 4.10
N PRO A 315 10.14 1.62 4.65
CA PRO A 315 11.53 1.91 4.98
C PRO A 315 12.34 2.42 3.79
N LEU A 316 12.24 1.79 2.61
CA LEU A 316 12.92 2.25 1.40
C LEU A 316 12.43 3.62 0.97
N ARG A 317 11.11 3.83 0.94
CA ARG A 317 10.50 5.10 0.58
C ARG A 317 11.04 6.26 1.40
N ASP A 318 11.04 6.11 2.71
CA ASP A 318 11.45 7.17 3.64
C ASP A 318 12.96 7.48 3.51
N VAL A 319 13.79 6.47 3.31
CA VAL A 319 15.23 6.62 3.04
C VAL A 319 15.47 7.43 1.77
N LEU A 320 14.77 7.11 0.68
CA LEU A 320 14.95 7.79 -0.60
C LEU A 320 14.42 9.23 -0.58
N ILE A 321 13.30 9.50 0.10
CA ILE A 321 12.78 10.86 0.29
C ILE A 321 13.79 11.70 1.05
N ARG A 322 14.32 11.20 2.18
CA ARG A 322 15.32 11.89 2.99
C ARG A 322 16.63 12.13 2.24
N PHE A 323 17.04 11.21 1.39
CA PHE A 323 18.20 11.39 0.52
C PHE A 323 17.97 12.52 -0.49
N LEU A 324 16.87 12.47 -1.23
CA LEU A 324 16.54 13.47 -2.25
C LEU A 324 16.21 14.85 -1.66
N SER A 325 15.82 14.92 -0.39
CA SER A 325 15.65 16.18 0.35
C SER A 325 16.92 16.65 1.07
N HIS A 326 18.07 15.98 0.87
CA HIS A 326 19.37 16.28 1.48
C HIS A 326 19.39 16.17 3.02
N GLU A 327 18.59 15.26 3.56
CA GLU A 327 18.58 14.96 5.02
C GLU A 327 19.44 13.75 5.39
N LEU A 328 19.78 12.92 4.39
CA LEU A 328 20.51 11.68 4.57
C LEU A 328 21.60 11.54 3.53
N PRO A 329 22.87 11.31 3.91
CA PRO A 329 23.94 11.12 2.96
C PRO A 329 23.85 9.76 2.26
N ALA A 330 24.36 9.66 1.02
CA ALA A 330 24.33 8.47 0.18
C ALA A 330 24.88 7.22 0.87
N GLN A 331 25.92 7.34 1.70
CA GLN A 331 26.47 6.23 2.48
C GLN A 331 25.41 5.58 3.41
N GLN A 332 24.59 6.40 4.03
CA GLN A 332 23.50 5.90 4.90
C GLN A 332 22.40 5.20 4.09
N VAL A 333 22.08 5.72 2.90
CA VAL A 333 21.14 5.09 1.97
C VAL A 333 21.62 3.68 1.58
N VAL A 334 22.90 3.58 1.16
CA VAL A 334 23.53 2.29 0.81
C VAL A 334 23.42 1.31 1.98
N ARG A 335 23.73 1.75 3.19
CA ARG A 335 23.66 0.89 4.39
C ARG A 335 22.25 0.41 4.68
N GLN A 336 21.26 1.29 4.59
CA GLN A 336 19.86 0.93 4.88
C GLN A 336 19.28 -0.02 3.80
N ILE A 337 19.55 0.21 2.52
CA ILE A 337 19.11 -0.71 1.46
C ILE A 337 19.80 -2.07 1.60
N ARG A 338 21.10 -2.09 1.90
CA ARG A 338 21.82 -3.36 2.15
C ARG A 338 21.28 -4.10 3.35
N SER A 339 20.91 -3.40 4.43
CA SER A 339 20.28 -4.03 5.58
C SER A 339 18.98 -4.74 5.20
N LEU A 340 18.11 -4.10 4.40
CA LEU A 340 16.91 -4.75 3.88
C LEU A 340 17.27 -5.97 2.99
N GLN A 341 18.26 -5.84 2.13
CA GLN A 341 18.72 -6.93 1.24
C GLN A 341 19.26 -8.13 2.03
N GLU A 342 19.97 -7.90 3.14
CA GLU A 342 20.52 -8.95 4.02
C GLU A 342 19.42 -9.61 4.87
N ASN A 343 18.44 -8.84 5.33
CA ASN A 343 17.43 -9.30 6.29
C ASN A 343 16.26 -10.04 5.62
N TYR A 344 15.89 -9.67 4.40
CA TYR A 344 14.75 -10.29 3.71
C TYR A 344 15.16 -11.53 2.93
N PRO A 345 14.33 -12.58 2.89
CA PRO A 345 14.50 -13.67 1.91
C PRO A 345 14.61 -13.09 0.50
N LEU A 346 15.52 -13.64 -0.29
CA LEU A 346 15.76 -13.15 -1.64
C LEU A 346 14.48 -13.01 -2.51
N PRO A 347 13.58 -14.02 -2.57
CA PRO A 347 12.34 -13.90 -3.35
C PRO A 347 11.42 -12.79 -2.82
N PHE A 348 11.41 -12.58 -1.50
CA PHE A 348 10.61 -11.56 -0.86
C PHE A 348 11.15 -10.14 -1.17
N PHE A 349 12.47 -9.94 -1.04
CA PHE A 349 13.12 -8.67 -1.33
C PHE A 349 12.86 -8.18 -2.76
N TYR A 350 12.88 -9.12 -3.73
CA TYR A 350 12.58 -8.81 -5.13
C TYR A 350 11.09 -8.66 -5.43
N SER A 351 10.22 -8.94 -4.48
CA SER A 351 8.75 -8.81 -4.60
C SER A 351 8.17 -7.68 -3.73
N LEU A 352 9.02 -6.89 -3.04
CA LEU A 352 8.58 -5.77 -2.20
C LEU A 352 7.82 -4.72 -3.03
N MET A 353 6.73 -4.18 -2.47
CA MET A 353 6.03 -3.04 -3.06
C MET A 353 6.79 -1.75 -2.72
N ASN A 354 7.58 -1.25 -3.65
CA ASN A 354 8.33 -0.01 -3.51
C ASN A 354 7.43 1.18 -3.85
N LEU A 355 6.70 1.67 -2.85
CA LEU A 355 5.75 2.75 -3.05
C LEU A 355 6.44 4.11 -3.13
N LEU A 356 5.93 4.97 -4.00
CA LEU A 356 6.31 6.37 -4.13
C LEU A 356 5.48 7.25 -3.19
N GLY A 357 4.18 7.31 -3.41
CA GLY A 357 3.18 7.96 -2.59
C GLY A 357 2.16 6.98 -2.02
N SER A 358 1.29 7.45 -1.14
CA SER A 358 0.11 6.73 -0.67
C SER A 358 -0.99 7.70 -0.23
N HIS A 359 -2.19 7.18 -0.05
CA HIS A 359 -3.34 7.95 0.46
C HIS A 359 -3.22 8.35 1.95
N ASP A 360 -2.23 7.81 2.67
CA ASP A 360 -1.99 8.08 4.11
C ASP A 360 -0.90 9.12 4.36
N ARG A 361 -0.29 9.64 3.31
CA ARG A 361 0.80 10.61 3.38
C ARG A 361 0.53 11.81 2.50
N ALA A 362 1.13 12.94 2.82
CA ALA A 362 1.18 14.07 1.89
C ALA A 362 1.74 13.62 0.53
N ARG A 363 1.34 14.29 -0.54
CA ARG A 363 1.80 13.98 -1.90
C ARG A 363 3.31 14.01 -1.99
N LEU A 364 3.85 13.12 -2.82
CA LEU A 364 5.30 12.95 -2.94
C LEU A 364 6.00 14.24 -3.33
N HIS A 365 5.45 15.01 -4.27
CA HIS A 365 5.99 16.31 -4.67
C HIS A 365 6.18 17.25 -3.46
N ASN A 366 5.20 17.31 -2.57
CA ASN A 366 5.28 18.13 -1.35
C ASN A 366 6.36 17.62 -0.40
N LEU A 367 6.46 16.31 -0.20
CA LEU A 367 7.43 15.70 0.72
C LEU A 367 8.88 15.91 0.24
N LEU A 368 9.12 15.80 -1.07
CA LEU A 368 10.46 15.96 -1.66
C LEU A 368 11.05 17.35 -1.47
N VAL A 369 10.22 18.36 -1.24
CA VAL A 369 10.63 19.75 -0.96
C VAL A 369 10.26 20.22 0.44
N ARG A 370 9.89 19.29 1.32
CA ARG A 370 9.52 19.55 2.73
C ARG A 370 8.35 20.53 2.92
N GLN A 371 7.39 20.48 2.02
CA GLN A 371 6.17 21.29 2.05
C GLN A 371 4.93 20.42 2.29
N ASP A 372 4.98 19.57 3.33
CA ASP A 372 3.85 18.75 3.76
C ASP A 372 2.76 19.56 4.48
N TYR A 373 3.09 20.80 4.86
CA TYR A 373 2.23 21.72 5.59
C TYR A 373 1.72 21.17 6.93
N ALA A 374 2.41 20.20 7.53
CA ALA A 374 1.97 19.54 8.77
C ALA A 374 1.82 20.53 9.95
N HIS A 375 2.55 21.65 9.92
CA HIS A 375 2.49 22.69 10.94
C HIS A 375 1.26 23.60 10.85
N LEU A 376 0.49 23.55 9.75
CA LEU A 376 -0.71 24.36 9.54
C LEU A 376 -1.97 23.62 9.98
N PRO A 377 -2.98 24.34 10.50
CA PRO A 377 -4.33 23.79 10.71
C PRO A 377 -4.96 23.34 9.39
N ASN A 378 -5.79 22.30 9.43
CA ASN A 378 -6.44 21.75 8.25
C ASN A 378 -7.21 22.79 7.41
N ALA A 379 -7.90 23.73 8.04
CA ALA A 379 -8.60 24.80 7.36
C ALA A 379 -7.70 25.68 6.47
N GLN A 380 -6.42 25.76 6.82
CA GLN A 380 -5.40 26.51 6.05
C GLN A 380 -4.69 25.66 5.00
N ARG A 381 -4.76 24.34 5.11
CA ARG A 381 -4.14 23.42 4.13
C ARG A 381 -4.96 23.26 2.85
N ARG A 382 -6.26 23.56 2.91
CA ARG A 382 -7.16 23.40 1.76
C ARG A 382 -6.77 24.32 0.61
N GLY A 383 -6.47 23.75 -0.56
CA GLY A 383 -6.14 24.53 -1.76
C GLY A 383 -4.78 25.22 -1.73
N LEU A 384 -3.89 24.84 -0.78
CA LEU A 384 -2.50 25.31 -0.81
C LEU A 384 -1.80 24.73 -2.02
N GLU A 385 -1.05 25.58 -2.70
CA GLU A 385 -0.16 25.21 -3.80
C GLU A 385 1.25 25.70 -3.50
N MET A 386 2.24 24.96 -3.98
CA MET A 386 3.63 25.38 -3.95
C MET A 386 3.86 26.52 -4.97
N ASP A 387 4.81 27.40 -4.68
CA ASP A 387 5.27 28.36 -5.69
C ASP A 387 5.97 27.65 -6.86
N LYS A 388 6.17 28.39 -7.96
CA LYS A 388 6.72 27.83 -9.20
C LYS A 388 8.10 27.19 -9.01
N HIS A 389 8.97 27.81 -8.22
CA HIS A 389 10.34 27.32 -8.00
C HIS A 389 10.32 26.00 -7.22
N LEU A 390 9.49 25.91 -6.20
CA LEU A 390 9.30 24.67 -5.43
C LEU A 390 8.68 23.57 -6.29
N LYS A 391 7.71 23.88 -7.16
CA LYS A 391 7.15 22.90 -8.12
C LYS A 391 8.22 22.34 -9.06
N GLU A 392 9.04 23.18 -9.63
CA GLU A 392 10.15 22.77 -10.51
C GLU A 392 11.14 21.86 -9.78
N LEU A 393 11.56 22.23 -8.56
CA LEU A 393 12.43 21.42 -7.72
C LEU A 393 11.80 20.09 -7.32
N ALA A 394 10.51 20.10 -6.96
CA ALA A 394 9.76 18.90 -6.62
C ALA A 394 9.68 17.92 -7.80
N THR A 395 9.41 18.43 -9.00
CA THR A 395 9.38 17.64 -10.24
C THR A 395 10.75 17.03 -10.57
N GLU A 396 11.84 17.80 -10.45
CA GLU A 396 13.19 17.29 -10.63
C GLU A 396 13.48 16.11 -9.67
N ARG A 397 13.18 16.29 -8.38
CA ARG A 397 13.40 15.26 -7.35
C ARG A 397 12.46 14.06 -7.54
N PHE A 398 11.24 14.29 -8.00
CA PHE A 398 10.30 13.22 -8.35
C PHE A 398 10.86 12.36 -9.49
N CYS A 399 11.37 12.94 -10.55
CA CYS A 399 12.00 12.20 -11.65
C CYS A 399 13.19 11.36 -11.15
N LYS A 400 14.03 11.92 -10.28
CA LYS A 400 15.11 11.17 -9.62
C LYS A 400 14.58 10.00 -8.80
N MET A 401 13.51 10.21 -8.00
CA MET A 401 12.88 9.17 -7.21
C MET A 401 12.34 8.02 -8.08
N VAL A 402 11.68 8.33 -9.19
CA VAL A 402 11.20 7.35 -10.17
C VAL A 402 12.38 6.55 -10.75
N SER A 403 13.48 7.21 -11.12
CA SER A 403 14.68 6.55 -11.63
C SER A 403 15.28 5.58 -10.61
N LEU A 404 15.42 6.02 -9.35
CA LEU A 404 15.94 5.18 -8.26
C LEU A 404 15.08 3.93 -8.03
N ILE A 405 13.76 4.10 -7.90
CA ILE A 405 12.85 2.96 -7.68
C ILE A 405 12.84 1.99 -8.86
N ASN A 406 12.93 2.49 -10.09
CA ASN A 406 13.03 1.66 -11.27
C ASN A 406 14.33 0.84 -11.34
N ALA A 407 15.44 1.39 -10.85
CA ALA A 407 16.72 0.69 -10.83
C ALA A 407 16.82 -0.34 -9.67
N LEU A 408 16.09 -0.15 -8.60
CA LEU A 408 16.11 -1.05 -7.43
C LEU A 408 15.24 -2.30 -7.65
N PRO A 409 15.58 -3.45 -6.97
CA PRO A 409 14.72 -4.62 -6.89
C PRO A 409 13.38 -4.29 -6.21
N GLY A 410 12.35 -5.08 -6.51
CA GLY A 410 10.99 -4.89 -6.02
C GLY A 410 10.09 -4.25 -7.07
N MET A 411 8.84 -4.13 -6.77
CA MET A 411 7.79 -3.63 -7.65
C MET A 411 7.54 -2.14 -7.42
N PRO A 412 7.85 -1.25 -8.38
CA PRO A 412 7.47 0.15 -8.30
C PRO A 412 5.96 0.30 -8.12
N CYS A 413 5.55 1.17 -7.21
CA CYS A 413 4.13 1.51 -7.04
C CYS A 413 3.94 3.03 -7.08
N MET A 414 3.20 3.49 -8.08
CA MET A 414 2.78 4.87 -8.25
C MET A 414 1.45 5.11 -7.55
N TYR A 415 1.33 6.18 -6.79
CA TYR A 415 0.04 6.65 -6.29
C TYR A 415 -0.59 7.57 -7.34
N TYR A 416 -1.88 7.37 -7.65
CA TYR A 416 -2.58 8.07 -8.73
C TYR A 416 -2.33 9.58 -8.70
N GLY A 417 -1.97 10.14 -9.83
CA GLY A 417 -1.77 11.57 -10.02
C GLY A 417 -0.38 12.09 -9.64
N ASP A 418 0.49 11.30 -8.97
CA ASP A 418 1.87 11.74 -8.73
C ASP A 418 2.60 11.93 -10.06
N GLU A 419 2.35 11.07 -11.05
CA GLU A 419 2.85 11.19 -12.42
C GLU A 419 2.30 12.41 -13.18
N ALA A 420 1.16 12.93 -12.73
CA ALA A 420 0.53 14.13 -13.30
C ALA A 420 0.95 15.42 -12.60
N GLY A 421 1.89 15.34 -11.64
CA GLY A 421 2.39 16.50 -10.90
C GLY A 421 1.45 16.96 -9.78
N MET A 422 0.56 16.09 -9.27
CA MET A 422 -0.37 16.46 -8.20
C MET A 422 0.35 16.82 -6.91
N GLU A 423 -0.12 17.90 -6.31
CA GLU A 423 0.25 18.40 -5.00
C GLU A 423 -0.84 18.08 -3.95
N GLY A 424 -0.48 18.10 -2.68
CA GLY A 424 -1.43 17.99 -1.58
C GLY A 424 -0.76 17.72 -0.24
N ALA A 425 -1.21 18.42 0.79
CA ALA A 425 -0.87 18.16 2.19
C ALA A 425 -1.37 16.76 2.62
N ALA A 426 -1.14 16.39 3.87
CA ALA A 426 -1.66 15.15 4.43
C ALA A 426 -3.20 15.07 4.30
N ASP A 427 -3.74 13.87 4.50
CA ASP A 427 -5.16 13.56 4.49
C ASP A 427 -6.03 14.69 5.12
N PRO A 428 -7.13 15.11 4.44
CA PRO A 428 -7.71 14.59 3.20
C PRO A 428 -7.12 15.19 1.90
N PHE A 429 -6.19 16.13 1.99
CA PHE A 429 -5.73 16.96 0.86
C PHE A 429 -4.82 16.20 -0.12
N CYS A 430 -4.17 15.12 0.31
CA CYS A 430 -3.46 14.18 -0.57
C CYS A 430 -4.40 13.38 -1.49
N ARG A 431 -5.71 13.44 -1.24
CA ARG A 431 -6.77 12.70 -1.95
C ARG A 431 -7.56 13.61 -2.90
N GLY A 432 -6.90 14.59 -3.52
CA GLY A 432 -7.48 15.40 -4.59
C GLY A 432 -7.86 14.54 -5.81
N THR A 433 -8.75 15.07 -6.66
CA THR A 433 -9.15 14.39 -7.90
C THR A 433 -8.03 14.41 -8.95
N PHE A 434 -7.96 13.36 -9.76
CA PHE A 434 -6.99 13.30 -10.86
C PHE A 434 -7.28 14.45 -11.86
N PRO A 435 -6.26 15.23 -12.26
CA PRO A 435 -6.42 16.45 -13.04
C PRO A 435 -6.54 16.18 -14.55
N TRP A 436 -7.53 15.37 -14.97
CA TRP A 436 -7.74 15.01 -16.37
C TRP A 436 -7.78 16.23 -17.29
N GLY A 437 -6.90 16.25 -18.29
CA GLY A 437 -6.76 17.34 -19.26
C GLY A 437 -5.87 18.51 -18.78
N LYS A 438 -5.34 18.43 -17.55
CA LYS A 438 -4.45 19.43 -16.95
C LYS A 438 -3.16 18.79 -16.38
N GLU A 439 -2.85 17.59 -16.80
CA GLU A 439 -1.69 16.83 -16.35
C GLU A 439 -0.37 17.53 -16.72
N ASP A 440 0.64 17.43 -15.88
CA ASP A 440 2.01 17.73 -16.29
C ASP A 440 2.49 16.63 -17.25
N ARG A 441 2.39 16.92 -18.53
CA ARG A 441 2.76 15.97 -19.59
C ARG A 441 4.22 15.62 -19.59
N SER A 442 5.09 16.54 -19.21
CA SER A 442 6.53 16.27 -19.17
C SER A 442 6.86 15.23 -18.10
N THR A 443 6.25 15.34 -16.95
CA THR A 443 6.37 14.37 -15.86
C THR A 443 5.77 13.01 -16.26
N GLN A 444 4.59 12.99 -16.90
CA GLN A 444 3.98 11.76 -17.41
C GLN A 444 4.85 11.05 -18.45
N ASP A 445 5.41 11.81 -19.40
CA ASP A 445 6.28 11.24 -20.44
C ASP A 445 7.55 10.65 -19.84
N PHE A 446 8.13 11.31 -18.85
CA PHE A 446 9.28 10.78 -18.11
C PHE A 446 8.94 9.45 -17.42
N VAL A 447 7.82 9.39 -16.68
CA VAL A 447 7.36 8.17 -15.99
C VAL A 447 7.12 7.04 -16.98
N ARG A 448 6.47 7.33 -18.12
CA ARG A 448 6.20 6.37 -19.20
C ARG A 448 7.49 5.75 -19.73
N GLU A 449 8.48 6.59 -20.03
CA GLU A 449 9.78 6.13 -20.53
C GLU A 449 10.55 5.33 -19.47
N ALA A 450 10.53 5.76 -18.20
CA ALA A 450 11.15 5.05 -17.10
C ALA A 450 10.54 3.65 -16.91
N PHE A 451 9.22 3.54 -16.95
CA PHE A 451 8.52 2.26 -16.82
C PHE A 451 8.72 1.37 -18.06
N ARG A 452 8.76 1.95 -19.26
CA ARG A 452 9.10 1.22 -20.49
C ARG A 452 10.53 0.66 -20.42
N LEU A 453 11.50 1.46 -19.96
CA LEU A 453 12.87 1.02 -19.75
C LEU A 453 12.91 -0.20 -18.81
N ARG A 454 12.26 -0.13 -17.64
CA ARG A 454 12.22 -1.25 -16.69
C ARG A 454 11.65 -2.53 -17.31
N LYS A 455 10.54 -2.41 -18.06
CA LYS A 455 9.90 -3.57 -18.72
C LYS A 455 10.76 -4.17 -19.84
N SER A 456 11.58 -3.36 -20.52
CA SER A 456 12.46 -3.82 -21.60
C SER A 456 13.80 -4.38 -21.11
N ARG A 457 14.13 -4.21 -19.82
CA ARG A 457 15.41 -4.57 -19.23
C ARG A 457 15.24 -5.55 -18.05
N PRO A 458 15.22 -6.87 -18.33
CA PRO A 458 15.10 -7.89 -17.29
C PRO A 458 16.14 -7.79 -16.17
N VAL A 459 17.33 -7.23 -16.45
CA VAL A 459 18.34 -6.97 -15.44
C VAL A 459 17.83 -6.07 -14.30
N LEU A 460 16.89 -5.15 -14.58
CA LEU A 460 16.31 -4.26 -13.56
C LEU A 460 15.33 -4.98 -12.63
N THR A 461 14.71 -6.06 -13.08
CA THR A 461 13.73 -6.83 -12.29
C THR A 461 14.36 -8.00 -11.55
N ARG A 462 15.34 -8.70 -12.14
CA ARG A 462 15.90 -9.94 -11.60
C ARG A 462 17.43 -10.03 -11.65
N GLY A 463 18.15 -8.97 -12.10
CA GLY A 463 19.63 -8.92 -12.02
C GLY A 463 20.14 -8.77 -10.58
N PHE A 464 21.42 -9.03 -10.39
CA PHE A 464 22.09 -8.74 -9.13
C PHE A 464 22.10 -7.25 -8.83
N LEU A 465 22.18 -6.89 -7.56
CA LEU A 465 22.25 -5.51 -7.07
C LEU A 465 23.58 -5.27 -6.39
N GLU A 466 24.29 -4.25 -6.86
CA GLU A 466 25.43 -3.68 -6.15
C GLU A 466 25.18 -2.19 -5.92
N LEU A 467 25.53 -1.72 -4.73
CA LEU A 467 25.34 -0.34 -4.31
C LEU A 467 26.69 0.26 -3.91
N ALA A 468 26.92 1.48 -4.36
CA ALA A 468 28.08 2.29 -3.96
C ALA A 468 27.64 3.74 -3.75
N CYS A 469 28.52 4.56 -3.22
CA CYS A 469 28.34 6.00 -3.13
C CYS A 469 29.65 6.72 -3.46
N GLU A 470 29.54 7.90 -4.05
CA GLU A 470 30.65 8.82 -4.31
C GLU A 470 30.34 10.13 -3.59
N GLY A 471 31.09 10.43 -2.54
CA GLY A 471 30.77 11.57 -1.67
C GLY A 471 29.46 11.38 -0.89
N GLU A 472 28.81 12.47 -0.54
CA GLU A 472 27.57 12.48 0.26
C GLU A 472 26.29 12.44 -0.58
N ASP A 473 26.34 12.94 -1.82
CA ASP A 473 25.17 13.23 -2.65
C ASP A 473 25.01 12.29 -3.85
N THR A 474 25.95 11.36 -4.07
CA THR A 474 25.91 10.45 -5.22
C THR A 474 25.71 9.02 -4.78
N LEU A 475 24.57 8.45 -5.12
CA LEU A 475 24.24 7.04 -4.96
C LEU A 475 24.45 6.34 -6.32
N VAL A 476 25.22 5.25 -6.33
CA VAL A 476 25.44 4.41 -7.51
C VAL A 476 24.69 3.09 -7.34
N ILE A 477 23.82 2.76 -8.30
CA ILE A 477 23.07 1.51 -8.36
C ILE A 477 23.54 0.74 -9.59
N HIS A 478 24.15 -0.41 -9.39
CA HIS A 478 24.59 -1.28 -10.46
C HIS A 478 23.76 -2.59 -10.48
N ARG A 479 23.19 -2.89 -11.64
CA ARG A 479 22.41 -4.10 -11.90
C ARG A 479 23.09 -4.93 -12.98
N TYR A 480 23.30 -6.21 -12.75
CA TYR A 480 24.05 -7.07 -13.67
C TYR A 480 23.63 -8.54 -13.61
N SER A 481 23.99 -9.31 -14.62
CA SER A 481 23.97 -10.77 -14.61
C SER A 481 25.33 -11.30 -14.19
N LYS A 482 25.38 -12.43 -13.47
CA LYS A 482 26.63 -13.11 -13.11
C LYS A 482 26.66 -14.48 -13.79
N ASP A 483 27.72 -14.72 -14.57
CA ASP A 483 27.89 -15.96 -15.35
C ASP A 483 26.68 -16.25 -16.27
N GLY A 484 26.08 -15.19 -16.86
CA GLY A 484 24.90 -15.30 -17.72
C GLY A 484 23.61 -15.66 -16.99
N LYS A 485 23.55 -15.50 -15.66
CA LYS A 485 22.40 -15.84 -14.83
C LYS A 485 21.95 -14.65 -14.00
N ASP A 486 20.66 -14.66 -13.67
CA ASP A 486 20.07 -13.75 -12.71
C ASP A 486 20.29 -14.21 -11.26
N VAL A 487 19.75 -13.45 -10.31
CA VAL A 487 19.85 -13.71 -8.88
C VAL A 487 19.13 -15.00 -8.43
N PHE A 488 18.23 -15.53 -9.25
CA PHE A 488 17.50 -16.79 -9.02
C PHE A 488 18.15 -17.99 -9.75
N GLY A 489 19.31 -17.78 -10.41
CA GLY A 489 20.00 -18.80 -11.17
C GLY A 489 19.41 -19.09 -12.55
N GLN A 490 18.45 -18.28 -13.02
CA GLN A 490 17.85 -18.41 -14.35
C GLN A 490 18.71 -17.69 -15.40
N PRO A 491 18.73 -18.12 -16.66
CA PRO A 491 19.45 -17.41 -17.73
C PRO A 491 19.01 -15.96 -17.82
N LEU A 492 20.00 -15.06 -17.93
CA LEU A 492 19.79 -13.62 -18.10
C LEU A 492 20.82 -13.07 -19.09
N ASP A 493 20.36 -12.89 -20.34
CA ASP A 493 21.10 -12.25 -21.40
C ASP A 493 20.62 -10.78 -21.52
N ASP A 494 21.18 -9.92 -20.71
CA ASP A 494 20.92 -8.49 -20.71
C ASP A 494 22.19 -7.73 -20.29
N ALA A 495 22.44 -6.57 -20.92
CA ALA A 495 23.58 -5.76 -20.57
C ALA A 495 23.47 -5.21 -19.13
N PRO A 496 24.58 -4.97 -18.44
CA PRO A 496 24.54 -4.28 -17.14
C PRO A 496 23.88 -2.91 -17.26
N TYR A 497 23.31 -2.46 -16.15
CA TYR A 497 22.71 -1.13 -16.02
C TYR A 497 23.28 -0.43 -14.80
N THR A 498 23.69 0.82 -14.98
CA THR A 498 24.20 1.67 -13.88
C THR A 498 23.45 3.00 -13.88
N LEU A 499 22.94 3.37 -12.73
CA LEU A 499 22.34 4.66 -12.45
C LEU A 499 23.22 5.43 -11.47
#